data_d6fe0cb76f8b1f8b2f9d4d52785c7a30
#
_entry.id   d6fe0cb76f8b1f8b2f9d4d52785c7a30
#
_cell.length_a   1.000
_cell.length_b   1.000
_cell.length_c   1.000
_cell.angle_alpha   90.00
_cell.angle_beta   90.00
_cell.angle_gamma   90.00
#
_symmetry.space_group_name_H-M   'P 1'
#
loop_
_entity.id
_entity.type
_entity.pdbx_description
1 polymer ?
#
loop_
_entity_poly.entity_id
_entity_poly.type
_entity_poly.pdbx_seq_one_letter_code
_entity_poly.pdbx_strand_id
1 'polypeptide(L)'
;MRKIDMEKVISYGDFLHKAADREKLFLLLYKAGSVQSDCAFNNLENALQEVTNVPVYQADVTSVRDIHTQYGVTTVPALLAFENGTLTTVIKGCQERDYYKALTENAIFQLKASEEGRSVKRVTVYSSPTCTWCNTLKAWLRRNSIPFTDVDVSRDERAAQELVRRTGQQGVPQTDINGQIVVGFNEQRLKELLEI
;
A
#
# COMPACT_ATOMS: atom_id res chain seq x y z
N MET A 1 25.69 -2.77 -4.44
CA MET A 1 24.26 -2.68 -4.07
C MET A 1 24.08 -3.51 -2.80
N ARG A 2 23.57 -2.92 -1.70
CA ARG A 2 23.23 -3.72 -0.51
C ARG A 2 21.96 -4.49 -0.82
N LYS A 3 22.02 -5.81 -0.71
CA LYS A 3 20.84 -6.68 -0.78
C LYS A 3 19.96 -6.32 0.42
N ILE A 4 18.71 -5.95 0.18
CA ILE A 4 17.75 -5.76 1.27
C ILE A 4 17.20 -7.14 1.56
N ASP A 5 17.66 -7.73 2.66
CA ASP A 5 17.08 -8.96 3.17
C ASP A 5 15.92 -8.59 4.09
N MET A 6 14.79 -9.29 3.95
CA MET A 6 13.68 -9.20 4.88
C MET A 6 14.15 -9.68 6.26
N GLU A 7 14.16 -8.80 7.25
CA GLU A 7 14.65 -9.14 8.58
C GLU A 7 13.70 -10.08 9.30
N LYS A 8 14.23 -11.16 9.85
CA LYS A 8 13.42 -12.17 10.53
C LYS A 8 12.97 -11.69 11.92
N VAL A 9 11.69 -11.91 12.20
CA VAL A 9 11.07 -11.69 13.52
C VAL A 9 10.91 -13.04 14.21
N ILE A 10 11.24 -13.10 15.50
CA ILE A 10 11.24 -14.32 16.32
C ILE A 10 10.13 -14.37 17.38
N SER A 11 9.48 -13.23 17.67
CA SER A 11 8.32 -13.10 18.56
C SER A 11 7.59 -11.80 18.31
N TYR A 12 6.38 -11.67 18.86
CA TYR A 12 5.64 -10.39 18.81
C TYR A 12 6.39 -9.26 19.52
N GLY A 13 7.02 -9.55 20.67
CA GLY A 13 7.86 -8.58 21.40
C GLY A 13 9.08 -8.12 20.59
N ASP A 14 9.76 -9.02 19.87
CA ASP A 14 10.86 -8.71 18.96
C ASP A 14 10.38 -7.78 17.83
N PHE A 15 9.21 -8.08 17.27
CA PHE A 15 8.60 -7.22 16.24
C PHE A 15 8.33 -5.81 16.78
N LEU A 16 7.71 -5.67 17.95
CA LEU A 16 7.43 -4.37 18.54
C LEU A 16 8.70 -3.56 18.77
N HIS A 17 9.75 -4.21 19.26
CA HIS A 17 11.05 -3.55 19.47
C HIS A 17 11.66 -3.05 18.13
N LYS A 18 11.61 -3.85 17.07
CA LYS A 18 12.12 -3.49 15.75
C LYS A 18 11.27 -2.43 15.04
N ALA A 19 9.99 -2.36 15.38
CA ALA A 19 9.02 -1.44 14.81
C ALA A 19 8.94 -0.08 15.52
N ALA A 20 9.47 0.05 16.74
CA ALA A 20 9.25 1.17 17.65
C ALA A 20 9.55 2.56 17.06
N ASP A 21 10.65 2.67 16.27
CA ASP A 21 11.10 3.95 15.70
C ASP A 21 10.90 4.02 14.19
N ARG A 22 9.95 3.24 13.67
CA ARG A 22 9.69 3.17 12.22
C ARG A 22 8.39 3.85 11.87
N GLU A 23 8.48 4.92 11.08
CA GLU A 23 7.30 5.62 10.55
C GLU A 23 6.50 4.70 9.62
N LYS A 24 7.17 3.98 8.73
CA LYS A 24 6.55 2.99 7.83
C LYS A 24 7.35 1.71 7.81
N LEU A 25 6.65 0.58 7.85
CA LEU A 25 7.25 -0.73 7.74
C LEU A 25 6.24 -1.75 7.18
N PHE A 26 6.76 -2.86 6.70
CA PHE A 26 5.98 -4.02 6.29
C PHE A 26 6.37 -5.27 7.07
N LEU A 27 5.39 -6.14 7.31
CA LEU A 27 5.57 -7.45 7.92
C LEU A 27 4.91 -8.53 7.08
N LEU A 28 5.71 -9.42 6.49
CA LEU A 28 5.20 -10.61 5.80
C LEU A 28 4.98 -11.74 6.81
N LEU A 29 3.73 -12.13 7.01
CA LEU A 29 3.36 -13.36 7.71
C LEU A 29 3.24 -14.48 6.68
N TYR A 30 3.98 -15.56 6.88
CA TYR A 30 4.02 -16.68 5.94
C TYR A 30 4.09 -18.02 6.68
N LYS A 31 3.86 -19.10 5.95
CA LYS A 31 4.06 -20.47 6.42
C LYS A 31 5.08 -21.14 5.51
N ALA A 32 6.23 -21.51 6.04
CA ALA A 32 7.27 -22.20 5.29
C ALA A 32 6.75 -23.51 4.66
N GLY A 33 7.13 -23.77 3.40
CA GLY A 33 6.70 -24.94 2.64
C GLY A 33 5.26 -24.85 2.10
N SER A 34 4.61 -23.71 2.16
CA SER A 34 3.33 -23.44 1.51
C SER A 34 3.57 -22.75 0.17
N VAL A 35 3.08 -23.32 -0.94
CA VAL A 35 3.22 -22.78 -2.30
C VAL A 35 2.83 -21.30 -2.39
N GLN A 36 1.72 -20.93 -1.76
CA GLN A 36 1.26 -19.53 -1.75
C GLN A 36 2.18 -18.62 -0.95
N SER A 37 2.73 -19.10 0.16
CA SER A 37 3.67 -18.35 0.99
C SER A 37 5.02 -18.19 0.29
N ASP A 38 5.51 -19.25 -0.36
CA ASP A 38 6.76 -19.21 -1.12
C ASP A 38 6.63 -18.25 -2.33
N CYS A 39 5.47 -18.25 -2.99
CA CYS A 39 5.14 -17.30 -4.04
C CYS A 39 5.23 -15.84 -3.52
N ALA A 40 4.53 -15.52 -2.44
CA ALA A 40 4.52 -14.18 -1.86
C ALA A 40 5.91 -13.73 -1.39
N PHE A 41 6.64 -14.65 -0.77
CA PHE A 41 8.00 -14.40 -0.30
C PHE A 41 8.94 -14.05 -1.45
N ASN A 42 8.99 -14.89 -2.50
CA ASN A 42 9.86 -14.70 -3.64
C ASN A 42 9.51 -13.43 -4.42
N ASN A 43 8.23 -13.16 -4.65
CA ASN A 43 7.79 -11.95 -5.36
C ASN A 43 8.12 -10.68 -4.58
N LEU A 44 7.95 -10.68 -3.26
CA LEU A 44 8.32 -9.56 -2.41
C LEU A 44 9.85 -9.38 -2.36
N GLU A 45 10.62 -10.46 -2.16
CA GLU A 45 12.08 -10.41 -2.17
C GLU A 45 12.61 -9.85 -3.49
N ASN A 46 12.07 -10.29 -4.64
CA ASN A 46 12.46 -9.79 -5.96
C ASN A 46 12.07 -8.30 -6.14
N ALA A 47 10.94 -7.85 -5.60
CA ALA A 47 10.57 -6.45 -5.62
C ALA A 47 11.56 -5.58 -4.83
N LEU A 48 12.00 -6.06 -3.67
CA LEU A 48 12.93 -5.35 -2.79
C LEU A 48 14.35 -5.23 -3.35
N GLN A 49 14.74 -6.02 -4.35
CA GLN A 49 16.04 -5.86 -5.01
C GLN A 49 16.17 -4.54 -5.77
N GLU A 50 15.05 -3.97 -6.20
CA GLU A 50 15.00 -2.71 -6.94
C GLU A 50 14.65 -1.51 -6.08
N VAL A 51 14.26 -1.74 -4.82
CA VAL A 51 13.73 -0.73 -3.89
C VAL A 51 14.63 -0.65 -2.67
N THR A 52 15.03 0.54 -2.23
CA THR A 52 15.90 0.75 -1.08
C THR A 52 15.19 1.52 0.03
N ASN A 53 15.54 1.21 1.32
CA ASN A 53 15.18 1.98 2.52
C ASN A 53 13.75 1.85 3.08
N VAL A 54 12.98 0.81 2.73
CA VAL A 54 11.77 0.47 3.49
C VAL A 54 12.06 -0.73 4.38
N PRO A 55 11.86 -0.66 5.69
CA PRO A 55 11.98 -1.81 6.57
C PRO A 55 10.91 -2.85 6.23
N VAL A 56 11.36 -4.06 5.87
CA VAL A 56 10.48 -5.21 5.64
C VAL A 56 10.90 -6.35 6.55
N TYR A 57 9.98 -6.81 7.34
CA TYR A 57 10.14 -7.91 8.28
C TYR A 57 9.41 -9.15 7.79
N GLN A 58 9.83 -10.32 8.29
CA GLN A 58 9.19 -11.58 7.99
C GLN A 58 9.01 -12.43 9.25
N ALA A 59 7.89 -13.13 9.35
CA ALA A 59 7.62 -14.08 10.42
C ALA A 59 6.95 -15.35 9.88
N ASP A 60 7.56 -16.50 10.17
CA ASP A 60 6.95 -17.79 9.92
C ASP A 60 5.96 -18.10 11.05
N VAL A 61 4.66 -18.15 10.75
CA VAL A 61 3.60 -18.37 11.74
C VAL A 61 3.62 -19.77 12.39
N THR A 62 4.42 -20.68 11.87
CA THR A 62 4.62 -22.01 12.49
C THR A 62 5.57 -21.95 13.69
N SER A 63 6.54 -21.03 13.65
CA SER A 63 7.52 -20.77 14.72
C SER A 63 7.14 -19.57 15.59
N VAL A 64 6.59 -18.50 14.99
CA VAL A 64 6.14 -17.29 15.67
C VAL A 64 4.60 -17.29 15.77
N ARG A 65 4.08 -17.93 16.82
CA ARG A 65 2.65 -18.19 16.94
C ARG A 65 1.84 -17.06 17.60
N ASP A 66 2.50 -16.09 18.17
CA ASP A 66 1.90 -14.99 18.93
C ASP A 66 1.57 -13.75 18.07
N ILE A 67 2.19 -13.59 16.91
CA ILE A 67 2.11 -12.36 16.13
C ILE A 67 0.84 -12.25 15.28
N HIS A 68 0.44 -13.34 14.60
CA HIS A 68 -0.68 -13.29 13.65
C HIS A 68 -2.02 -13.06 14.36
N THR A 69 -2.17 -13.56 15.58
CA THR A 69 -3.38 -13.40 16.41
C THR A 69 -3.59 -11.96 16.88
N GLN A 70 -2.49 -11.22 17.15
CA GLN A 70 -2.55 -9.80 17.54
C GLN A 70 -3.16 -8.92 16.45
N TYR A 71 -3.00 -9.30 15.19
CA TYR A 71 -3.50 -8.53 14.05
C TYR A 71 -4.73 -9.17 13.39
N GLY A 72 -5.34 -10.17 14.02
CA GLY A 72 -6.53 -10.85 13.50
C GLY A 72 -6.30 -11.56 12.16
N VAL A 73 -5.03 -11.93 11.85
CA VAL A 73 -4.69 -12.63 10.61
C VAL A 73 -4.96 -14.13 10.78
N THR A 74 -5.93 -14.63 10.02
CA THR A 74 -6.35 -16.04 10.06
C THR A 74 -5.82 -16.86 8.89
N THR A 75 -5.33 -16.20 7.84
CA THR A 75 -4.81 -16.86 6.62
C THR A 75 -3.49 -16.23 6.19
N VAL A 76 -2.54 -17.07 5.79
CA VAL A 76 -1.23 -16.66 5.27
C VAL A 76 -1.03 -17.24 3.86
N PRO A 77 -0.24 -16.56 2.97
CA PRO A 77 0.55 -15.38 3.28
C PRO A 77 -0.30 -14.12 3.44
N ALA A 78 0.19 -13.20 4.27
CA ALA A 78 -0.38 -11.88 4.44
C ALA A 78 0.74 -10.85 4.64
N LEU A 79 0.76 -9.79 3.83
CA LEU A 79 1.64 -8.64 4.01
C LEU A 79 0.89 -7.56 4.78
N LEU A 80 1.40 -7.19 5.94
CA LEU A 80 0.85 -6.16 6.81
C LEU A 80 1.65 -4.88 6.60
N ALA A 81 0.96 -3.77 6.37
CA ALA A 81 1.57 -2.44 6.28
C ALA A 81 1.26 -1.64 7.55
N PHE A 82 2.29 -1.03 8.10
CA PHE A 82 2.20 -0.21 9.31
C PHE A 82 2.64 1.22 9.05
N GLU A 83 1.99 2.15 9.73
CA GLU A 83 2.31 3.57 9.73
C GLU A 83 2.25 4.09 11.17
N ASN A 84 3.38 4.63 11.66
CA ASN A 84 3.54 5.10 13.04
C ASN A 84 3.07 4.06 14.09
N GLY A 85 3.47 2.81 13.90
CA GLY A 85 3.12 1.69 14.78
C GLY A 85 1.68 1.17 14.63
N THR A 86 0.85 1.79 13.80
CA THR A 86 -0.54 1.38 13.55
C THR A 86 -0.65 0.53 12.29
N LEU A 87 -1.34 -0.61 12.36
CA LEU A 87 -1.67 -1.43 11.19
C LEU A 87 -2.66 -0.68 10.30
N THR A 88 -2.27 -0.38 9.07
CA THR A 88 -3.10 0.37 8.10
C THR A 88 -3.71 -0.53 7.03
N THR A 89 -3.01 -1.59 6.63
CA THR A 89 -3.45 -2.44 5.51
C THR A 89 -3.01 -3.88 5.70
N VAL A 90 -3.88 -4.82 5.33
CA VAL A 90 -3.57 -6.26 5.26
C VAL A 90 -3.80 -6.74 3.82
N ILE A 91 -2.73 -7.14 3.15
CA ILE A 91 -2.75 -7.67 1.79
C ILE A 91 -2.65 -9.19 1.89
N LYS A 92 -3.72 -9.88 1.50
CA LYS A 92 -3.83 -11.34 1.63
C LYS A 92 -3.42 -12.06 0.34
N GLY A 93 -2.82 -13.23 0.50
CA GLY A 93 -2.41 -14.08 -0.60
C GLY A 93 -1.11 -13.63 -1.29
N CYS A 94 -0.70 -14.37 -2.32
CA CYS A 94 0.42 -14.00 -3.16
C CYS A 94 -0.01 -12.90 -4.14
N GLN A 95 0.79 -11.83 -4.21
CA GLN A 95 0.66 -10.77 -5.22
C GLN A 95 1.82 -10.83 -6.20
N GLU A 96 1.67 -10.25 -7.37
CA GLU A 96 2.73 -10.12 -8.36
C GLU A 96 3.86 -9.22 -7.88
N ARG A 97 5.09 -9.45 -8.37
CA ARG A 97 6.28 -8.65 -8.03
C ARG A 97 6.04 -7.15 -8.19
N ASP A 98 5.43 -6.75 -9.31
CA ASP A 98 5.24 -5.33 -9.63
C ASP A 98 4.22 -4.65 -8.70
N TYR A 99 3.28 -5.40 -8.14
CA TYR A 99 2.40 -4.91 -7.09
C TYR A 99 3.19 -4.58 -5.80
N TYR A 100 4.03 -5.51 -5.34
CA TYR A 100 4.87 -5.29 -4.16
C TYR A 100 5.87 -4.15 -4.37
N LYS A 101 6.44 -4.04 -5.57
CA LYS A 101 7.33 -2.94 -5.94
C LYS A 101 6.63 -1.59 -5.83
N ALA A 102 5.47 -1.43 -6.46
CA ALA A 102 4.69 -0.19 -6.41
C ALA A 102 4.30 0.19 -4.98
N LEU A 103 3.92 -0.80 -4.15
CA LEU A 103 3.59 -0.59 -2.75
C LEU A 103 4.77 -0.05 -1.94
N THR A 104 5.95 -0.63 -2.11
CA THR A 104 7.16 -0.25 -1.37
C THR A 104 7.75 1.07 -1.87
N GLU A 105 7.74 1.34 -3.16
CA GLU A 105 8.13 2.63 -3.75
C GLU A 105 7.25 3.78 -3.25
N ASN A 106 5.93 3.55 -3.15
CA ASN A 106 5.01 4.52 -2.58
C ASN A 106 5.34 4.83 -1.11
N ALA A 107 5.65 3.80 -0.31
CA ALA A 107 6.06 4.00 1.07
C ALA A 107 7.34 4.84 1.19
N ILE A 108 8.34 4.61 0.35
CA ILE A 108 9.58 5.41 0.31
C ILE A 108 9.31 6.86 -0.07
N PHE A 109 8.48 7.08 -1.08
CA PHE A 109 8.11 8.43 -1.50
C PHE A 109 7.50 9.21 -0.33
N GLN A 110 6.59 8.57 0.41
CA GLN A 110 5.95 9.17 1.58
C GLN A 110 6.94 9.45 2.73
N LEU A 111 7.87 8.52 3.01
CA LEU A 111 8.91 8.71 4.01
C LEU A 111 9.81 9.91 3.68
N LYS A 112 10.31 10.00 2.45
CA LYS A 112 11.16 11.12 2.01
C LYS A 112 10.43 12.46 2.09
N ALA A 113 9.15 12.49 1.72
CA ALA A 113 8.36 13.71 1.80
C ALA A 113 8.13 14.15 3.26
N SER A 114 7.94 13.19 4.17
CA SER A 114 7.85 13.46 5.62
C SER A 114 9.16 14.03 6.16
N GLU A 115 10.31 13.43 5.81
CA GLU A 115 11.64 13.94 6.19
C GLU A 115 11.91 15.37 5.69
N GLU A 116 11.40 15.70 4.51
CA GLU A 116 11.51 17.05 3.90
C GLU A 116 10.44 18.03 4.42
N GLY A 117 9.62 17.62 5.40
CA GLY A 117 8.54 18.43 5.97
C GLY A 117 7.39 18.69 4.99
N ARG A 118 7.32 17.94 3.88
CA ARG A 118 6.22 18.03 2.92
C ARG A 118 5.05 17.16 3.39
N SER A 119 3.86 17.77 3.49
CA SER A 119 2.63 17.03 3.75
C SER A 119 2.30 16.10 2.57
N VAL A 120 2.46 14.79 2.76
CA VAL A 120 2.06 13.84 1.73
C VAL A 120 0.56 13.69 1.74
N LYS A 121 -0.06 14.10 0.65
CA LYS A 121 -1.50 13.93 0.45
C LYS A 121 -1.82 12.46 0.19
N ARG A 122 -2.77 11.90 0.92
CA ARG A 122 -3.32 10.58 0.58
C ARG A 122 -4.25 10.73 -0.62
N VAL A 123 -3.88 10.09 -1.72
CA VAL A 123 -4.63 10.14 -2.98
C VAL A 123 -5.24 8.78 -3.27
N THR A 124 -6.56 8.74 -3.43
CA THR A 124 -7.29 7.55 -3.86
C THR A 124 -8.03 7.87 -5.14
N VAL A 125 -7.80 7.08 -6.19
CA VAL A 125 -8.47 7.20 -7.47
C VAL A 125 -9.54 6.11 -7.57
N TYR A 126 -10.79 6.51 -7.68
CA TYR A 126 -11.89 5.61 -7.99
C TYR A 126 -12.05 5.53 -9.51
N SER A 127 -11.89 4.33 -10.06
CA SER A 127 -11.80 4.10 -11.50
C SER A 127 -12.56 2.86 -11.96
N SER A 128 -12.62 2.65 -13.26
CA SER A 128 -13.00 1.37 -13.87
C SER A 128 -12.04 1.01 -15.01
N PRO A 129 -11.88 -0.29 -15.34
CA PRO A 129 -10.90 -0.74 -16.34
C PRO A 129 -11.12 -0.16 -17.75
N THR A 130 -12.37 0.10 -18.12
CA THR A 130 -12.77 0.59 -19.45
C THR A 130 -12.80 2.13 -19.56
N CYS A 131 -12.49 2.83 -18.49
CA CYS A 131 -12.60 4.29 -18.43
C CYS A 131 -11.34 4.98 -19.00
N THR A 132 -11.44 5.59 -20.17
CA THR A 132 -10.36 6.32 -20.83
C THR A 132 -9.86 7.50 -19.99
N TRP A 133 -10.76 8.30 -19.41
CA TRP A 133 -10.41 9.42 -18.55
C TRP A 133 -9.73 9.00 -17.26
N CYS A 134 -10.06 7.83 -16.71
CA CYS A 134 -9.37 7.25 -15.55
C CYS A 134 -7.91 6.96 -15.89
N ASN A 135 -7.65 6.37 -17.07
CA ASN A 135 -6.29 6.10 -17.52
C ASN A 135 -5.48 7.38 -17.75
N THR A 136 -6.12 8.41 -18.31
CA THR A 136 -5.50 9.74 -18.48
C THR A 136 -5.12 10.36 -17.14
N LEU A 137 -6.03 10.36 -16.16
CA LEU A 137 -5.79 10.84 -14.81
C LEU A 137 -4.64 10.09 -14.13
N LYS A 138 -4.68 8.74 -14.17
CA LYS A 138 -3.62 7.91 -13.57
C LYS A 138 -2.25 8.15 -14.22
N ALA A 139 -2.21 8.33 -15.53
CA ALA A 139 -0.97 8.67 -16.25
C ALA A 139 -0.46 10.07 -15.85
N TRP A 140 -1.36 11.04 -15.66
CA TRP A 140 -1.01 12.37 -15.19
C TRP A 140 -0.44 12.35 -13.76
N LEU A 141 -1.06 11.62 -12.83
CA LEU A 141 -0.56 11.46 -11.46
C LEU A 141 0.84 10.83 -11.44
N ARG A 142 1.08 9.78 -12.24
CA ARG A 142 2.41 9.14 -12.37
C ARG A 142 3.46 10.11 -12.92
N ARG A 143 3.13 10.91 -13.95
CA ARG A 143 4.06 11.91 -14.51
C ARG A 143 4.46 12.98 -13.50
N ASN A 144 3.57 13.33 -12.58
CA ASN A 144 3.84 14.27 -11.50
C ASN A 144 4.40 13.60 -10.25
N SER A 145 4.76 12.32 -10.32
CA SER A 145 5.29 11.55 -9.18
C SER A 145 4.36 11.52 -7.97
N ILE A 146 3.04 11.57 -8.20
CA ILE A 146 2.01 11.50 -7.15
C ILE A 146 1.61 10.06 -6.94
N PRO A 147 1.91 9.46 -5.79
CA PRO A 147 1.47 8.13 -5.46
C PRO A 147 -0.05 8.13 -5.21
N PHE A 148 -0.73 7.08 -5.63
CA PHE A 148 -2.16 6.93 -5.42
C PHE A 148 -2.56 5.47 -5.25
N THR A 149 -3.65 5.26 -4.52
CA THR A 149 -4.36 3.97 -4.47
C THR A 149 -5.43 3.96 -5.57
N ASP A 150 -5.46 2.90 -6.37
CA ASP A 150 -6.49 2.72 -7.41
C ASP A 150 -7.58 1.77 -6.89
N VAL A 151 -8.82 2.23 -6.85
CA VAL A 151 -9.99 1.47 -6.42
C VAL A 151 -10.88 1.23 -7.63
N ASP A 152 -10.99 -0.03 -8.06
CA ASP A 152 -11.89 -0.44 -9.15
C ASP A 152 -13.32 -0.56 -8.63
N VAL A 153 -14.13 0.47 -8.86
CA VAL A 153 -15.53 0.52 -8.41
C VAL A 153 -16.44 -0.44 -9.17
N SER A 154 -15.99 -1.03 -10.27
CA SER A 154 -16.74 -2.07 -10.97
C SER A 154 -16.69 -3.42 -10.27
N ARG A 155 -15.72 -3.60 -9.35
CA ARG A 155 -15.53 -4.81 -8.56
C ARG A 155 -15.76 -4.61 -7.06
N ASP A 156 -15.80 -3.37 -6.60
CA ASP A 156 -16.04 -3.00 -5.21
C ASP A 156 -17.33 -2.18 -5.09
N GLU A 157 -18.45 -2.90 -4.92
CA GLU A 157 -19.78 -2.29 -4.78
C GLU A 157 -19.88 -1.37 -3.55
N ARG A 158 -19.18 -1.69 -2.45
CA ARG A 158 -19.18 -0.85 -1.25
C ARG A 158 -18.48 0.48 -1.51
N ALA A 159 -17.32 0.43 -2.17
CA ALA A 159 -16.62 1.65 -2.57
C ALA A 159 -17.47 2.49 -3.54
N ALA A 160 -18.18 1.86 -4.50
CA ALA A 160 -19.06 2.54 -5.41
C ALA A 160 -20.22 3.25 -4.69
N GLN A 161 -20.90 2.56 -3.77
CA GLN A 161 -22.00 3.12 -2.97
C GLN A 161 -21.53 4.27 -2.08
N GLU A 162 -20.39 4.11 -1.39
CA GLU A 162 -19.81 5.16 -0.55
C GLU A 162 -19.42 6.39 -1.37
N LEU A 163 -18.86 6.19 -2.56
CA LEU A 163 -18.51 7.28 -3.47
C LEU A 163 -19.76 8.10 -3.85
N VAL A 164 -20.83 7.41 -4.25
CA VAL A 164 -22.13 8.06 -4.59
C VAL A 164 -22.71 8.78 -3.38
N ARG A 165 -22.65 8.18 -2.19
CA ARG A 165 -23.11 8.81 -0.96
C ARG A 165 -22.41 10.13 -0.68
N ARG A 166 -21.07 10.18 -0.93
CA ARG A 166 -20.24 11.36 -0.65
C ARG A 166 -20.36 12.45 -1.71
N THR A 167 -20.56 12.08 -2.98
CA THR A 167 -20.46 13.02 -4.10
C THR A 167 -21.78 13.23 -4.87
N GLY A 168 -22.76 12.35 -4.68
CA GLY A 168 -23.96 12.32 -5.50
C GLY A 168 -23.73 11.90 -6.96
N GLN A 169 -22.51 11.46 -7.31
CA GLN A 169 -22.11 11.14 -8.69
C GLN A 169 -21.69 9.67 -8.82
N GLN A 170 -22.16 9.01 -9.87
CA GLN A 170 -21.77 7.63 -10.20
C GLN A 170 -20.60 7.55 -11.18
N GLY A 171 -20.31 8.63 -11.89
CA GLY A 171 -19.27 8.66 -12.92
C GLY A 171 -17.85 8.56 -12.33
N VAL A 172 -16.96 7.94 -13.08
CA VAL A 172 -15.51 7.87 -12.78
C VAL A 172 -14.72 8.56 -13.91
N PRO A 173 -13.50 9.08 -13.67
CA PRO A 173 -12.75 9.00 -12.42
C PRO A 173 -13.28 9.97 -11.34
N GLN A 174 -13.08 9.59 -10.08
CA GLN A 174 -13.15 10.52 -8.97
C GLN A 174 -11.88 10.34 -8.12
N THR A 175 -11.33 11.45 -7.63
CA THR A 175 -10.07 11.43 -6.87
C THR A 175 -10.30 12.01 -5.49
N ASP A 176 -10.10 11.20 -4.46
CA ASP A 176 -10.09 11.64 -3.07
C ASP A 176 -8.67 12.06 -2.68
N ILE A 177 -8.51 13.31 -2.28
CA ILE A 177 -7.26 13.87 -1.77
C ILE A 177 -7.49 14.33 -0.35
N ASN A 178 -7.03 13.54 0.64
CA ASN A 178 -7.22 13.81 2.06
C ASN A 178 -8.68 14.09 2.46
N GLY A 179 -9.65 13.40 1.83
CA GLY A 179 -11.07 13.57 2.10
C GLY A 179 -11.79 14.55 1.16
N GLN A 180 -11.08 15.32 0.35
CA GLN A 180 -11.67 16.20 -0.67
C GLN A 180 -11.74 15.48 -2.02
N ILE A 181 -12.95 15.36 -2.58
CA ILE A 181 -13.14 14.63 -3.84
C ILE A 181 -13.19 15.57 -5.02
N VAL A 182 -12.39 15.26 -6.03
CA VAL A 182 -12.44 15.86 -7.38
C VAL A 182 -13.16 14.90 -8.30
N VAL A 183 -14.29 15.33 -8.85
CA VAL A 183 -15.08 14.56 -9.81
C VAL A 183 -14.55 14.84 -11.22
N GLY A 184 -14.28 13.77 -11.98
CA GLY A 184 -13.68 13.87 -13.31
C GLY A 184 -12.17 14.18 -13.28
N PHE A 185 -11.63 14.53 -14.46
CA PHE A 185 -10.23 14.96 -14.58
C PHE A 185 -10.16 16.50 -14.67
N ASN A 186 -10.01 17.15 -13.52
CA ASN A 186 -9.80 18.58 -13.41
C ASN A 186 -8.36 18.84 -12.94
N GLU A 187 -7.45 19.07 -13.88
CA GLU A 187 -6.03 19.24 -13.63
C GLU A 187 -5.73 20.43 -12.70
N GLN A 188 -6.42 21.55 -12.89
CA GLN A 188 -6.23 22.73 -12.05
C GLN A 188 -6.60 22.43 -10.59
N ARG A 189 -7.76 21.83 -10.38
CA ARG A 189 -8.22 21.50 -9.03
C ARG A 189 -7.34 20.44 -8.35
N LEU A 190 -6.82 19.48 -9.13
CA LEU A 190 -5.87 18.48 -8.64
C LEU A 190 -4.57 19.15 -8.20
N LYS A 191 -4.00 20.07 -9.01
CA LYS A 191 -2.80 20.82 -8.65
C LYS A 191 -2.96 21.64 -7.37
N GLU A 192 -4.09 22.34 -7.24
CA GLU A 192 -4.39 23.13 -6.03
C GLU A 192 -4.40 22.23 -4.77
N LEU A 193 -5.10 21.08 -4.83
CA LEU A 193 -5.22 20.18 -3.70
C LEU A 193 -3.94 19.40 -3.39
N LEU A 194 -3.13 19.13 -4.42
CA LEU A 194 -1.84 18.45 -4.30
C LEU A 194 -0.69 19.41 -3.96
N GLU A 195 -0.93 20.71 -4.07
CA GLU A 195 0.08 21.78 -3.82
C GLU A 195 1.30 21.65 -4.75
N ILE A 196 1.05 21.43 -6.07
CA ILE A 196 2.07 21.29 -7.12
C ILE A 196 1.89 22.26 -8.27
#